data_e307a33f16159dc4590dc7d2393f970c
#
_entry.id   e307a33f16159dc4590dc7d2393f970c
#
_cell.length_a   1.000
_cell.length_b   1.000
_cell.length_c   1.000
_cell.angle_alpha   90.00
_cell.angle_beta   90.00
_cell.angle_gamma   90.00
#
_symmetry.space_group_name_H-M   'P 1'
#
loop_
_entity.id
_entity.type
_entity.pdbx_description
1 polymer ?
#
loop_
_entity_poly.entity_id
_entity_poly.type
_entity_poly.pdbx_seq_one_letter_code
_entity_poly.pdbx_strand_id
1 'polypeptide(L)'
;MACICNGLRGYKREGLEMRKESTLCYIEQDNKYLMLHRVVKKNDVNKDKWIGVGGHFEHGESPEECLLREVKEETGYTLTSWKYRGIVTFVYGEDVIEYMSLYTADAFTGVPIECDEGVLEWVEKDRIKELNLWEGDRIFFRLLDEREEFFSLKLVYNKSNVLEYAALDGIPMELFDVINPDGSKTGVVKERGVAHREGALHATVHTWIVRKNDKSGYDVLLQKRSLCKDSNPGSYDISSAGHVDAGDKILESALRELREELGIEATEDDLTEVGIHRGQFEAVFHG
;
A
#
# COMPACT_ATOMS: atom_id res chain seq x y z
N MET A 1 21.86 -43.79 33.49
CA MET A 1 21.60 -42.88 32.34
C MET A 1 20.90 -41.64 32.95
N ALA A 2 21.68 -40.61 33.21
CA ALA A 2 21.20 -39.42 33.89
C ALA A 2 20.82 -38.35 32.84
N CYS A 3 19.55 -37.95 32.80
CA CYS A 3 19.09 -36.81 32.00
C CYS A 3 19.50 -35.52 32.72
N ILE A 4 20.35 -34.76 32.08
CA ILE A 4 20.73 -33.41 32.52
C ILE A 4 19.72 -32.44 31.92
N CYS A 5 18.76 -31.96 32.70
CA CYS A 5 17.95 -30.79 32.39
C CYS A 5 18.75 -29.55 32.82
N ASN A 6 19.49 -28.96 31.88
CA ASN A 6 20.12 -27.67 32.07
C ASN A 6 19.11 -26.56 31.87
N GLY A 7 19.03 -25.70 32.90
CA GLY A 7 18.07 -24.63 33.08
C GLY A 7 18.02 -23.61 31.93
N LEU A 8 16.85 -23.35 31.48
CA LEU A 8 16.50 -22.16 30.73
C LEU A 8 16.62 -20.95 31.68
N ARG A 9 17.74 -20.24 31.63
CA ARG A 9 17.84 -18.89 32.20
C ARG A 9 16.84 -18.01 31.52
N GLY A 10 15.91 -17.48 32.29
CA GLY A 10 14.92 -16.52 31.82
C GLY A 10 15.61 -15.30 31.21
N TYR A 11 15.49 -15.13 29.92
CA TYR A 11 15.70 -13.83 29.31
C TYR A 11 14.55 -12.93 29.76
N LYS A 12 14.87 -11.94 30.62
CA LYS A 12 13.99 -10.78 30.81
C LYS A 12 13.91 -10.07 29.45
N ARG A 13 12.79 -10.21 28.74
CA ARG A 13 12.45 -9.36 27.60
C ARG A 13 12.04 -8.00 28.19
N GLU A 14 12.93 -7.04 28.16
CA GLU A 14 12.58 -5.63 28.27
C GLU A 14 11.95 -5.20 26.93
N GLY A 15 10.73 -4.68 26.96
CA GLY A 15 9.94 -4.26 25.80
C GLY A 15 9.18 -5.43 25.14
N LEU A 16 8.00 -5.78 25.67
CA LEU A 16 7.07 -6.62 24.93
C LEU A 16 6.51 -5.77 23.78
N GLU A 17 7.06 -5.96 22.57
CA GLU A 17 6.32 -5.66 21.34
C GLU A 17 4.95 -6.34 21.46
N MET A 18 3.86 -5.57 21.48
CA MET A 18 2.51 -6.15 21.46
C MET A 18 2.26 -6.70 20.06
N ARG A 19 2.52 -7.99 19.89
CA ARG A 19 2.12 -8.73 18.69
C ARG A 19 0.67 -9.09 18.82
N LYS A 20 -0.11 -8.70 17.84
CA LYS A 20 -1.53 -9.02 17.75
C LYS A 20 -1.77 -9.88 16.53
N GLU A 21 -2.73 -10.76 16.65
CA GLU A 21 -3.24 -11.57 15.54
C GLU A 21 -4.73 -11.29 15.43
N SER A 22 -5.20 -11.05 14.22
CA SER A 22 -6.60 -10.69 13.96
C SER A 22 -7.09 -11.22 12.64
N THR A 23 -8.39 -11.11 12.42
CA THR A 23 -9.03 -11.29 11.12
C THR A 23 -9.54 -9.96 10.60
N LEU A 24 -9.62 -9.84 9.28
CA LEU A 24 -10.25 -8.75 8.57
C LEU A 24 -11.04 -9.32 7.39
N CYS A 25 -12.34 -9.11 7.35
CA CYS A 25 -13.22 -9.66 6.35
C CYS A 25 -14.00 -8.59 5.61
N TYR A 26 -13.99 -8.66 4.28
CA TYR A 26 -14.86 -7.87 3.43
C TYR A 26 -15.98 -8.77 2.88
N ILE A 27 -17.19 -8.58 3.42
CA ILE A 27 -18.39 -9.31 2.97
C ILE A 27 -18.92 -8.60 1.72
N GLU A 28 -19.16 -9.37 0.67
CA GLU A 28 -19.55 -8.87 -0.66
C GLU A 28 -20.99 -9.23 -0.99
N GLN A 29 -21.75 -8.27 -1.49
CA GLN A 29 -23.07 -8.49 -2.06
C GLN A 29 -23.41 -7.39 -3.07
N ASP A 30 -23.95 -7.75 -4.22
CA ASP A 30 -24.45 -6.80 -5.22
C ASP A 30 -23.46 -5.68 -5.59
N ASN A 31 -22.20 -6.06 -5.83
CA ASN A 31 -21.08 -5.13 -6.11
C ASN A 31 -20.76 -4.14 -4.98
N LYS A 32 -21.06 -4.52 -3.73
CA LYS A 32 -20.77 -3.72 -2.53
C LYS A 32 -19.93 -4.53 -1.55
N TYR A 33 -19.18 -3.79 -0.72
CA TYR A 33 -18.60 -4.31 0.50
C TYR A 33 -19.40 -3.85 1.72
N LEU A 34 -19.58 -4.73 2.71
CA LEU A 34 -20.02 -4.33 4.04
C LEU A 34 -18.84 -3.71 4.77
N MET A 35 -18.92 -2.41 5.03
CA MET A 35 -17.88 -1.63 5.67
C MET A 35 -18.29 -1.22 7.08
N LEU A 36 -17.35 -1.22 8.02
CA LEU A 36 -17.53 -0.75 9.38
C LEU A 36 -16.89 0.63 9.54
N HIS A 37 -17.70 1.67 9.79
CA HIS A 37 -17.22 3.00 10.16
C HIS A 37 -16.97 3.07 11.67
N ARG A 38 -15.72 3.17 12.08
CA ARG A 38 -15.24 3.15 13.49
C ARG A 38 -15.47 4.50 14.18
N VAL A 39 -16.66 4.74 14.73
CA VAL A 39 -17.04 6.04 15.33
C VAL A 39 -17.30 5.99 16.83
N VAL A 40 -17.36 4.81 17.44
CA VAL A 40 -17.80 4.65 18.85
C VAL A 40 -16.63 4.76 19.83
N LYS A 41 -15.52 4.09 19.60
CA LYS A 41 -14.38 4.02 20.53
C LYS A 41 -13.54 5.31 20.45
N LYS A 42 -13.33 6.00 21.63
CA LYS A 42 -12.59 7.28 21.69
C LYS A 42 -11.07 7.15 21.51
N ASN A 43 -10.48 6.03 21.97
CA ASN A 43 -9.02 5.76 21.92
C ASN A 43 -8.75 4.59 20.98
N ASP A 44 -9.17 4.73 19.73
CA ASP A 44 -9.00 3.73 18.68
C ASP A 44 -8.04 4.28 17.61
N VAL A 45 -7.03 3.49 17.24
CA VAL A 45 -6.12 3.82 16.13
C VAL A 45 -6.89 3.94 14.83
N ASN A 46 -8.00 3.20 14.71
CA ASN A 46 -8.93 3.22 13.57
C ASN A 46 -10.07 4.25 13.71
N LYS A 47 -9.97 5.17 14.67
CA LYS A 47 -11.02 6.17 14.87
C LYS A 47 -11.32 6.92 13.58
N ASP A 48 -12.61 6.99 13.23
CA ASP A 48 -13.14 7.62 12.01
C ASP A 48 -12.68 6.96 10.70
N LYS A 49 -12.10 5.76 10.78
CA LYS A 49 -11.74 4.95 9.60
C LYS A 49 -12.87 4.00 9.22
N TRP A 50 -12.92 3.70 7.93
CA TRP A 50 -13.73 2.63 7.37
C TRP A 50 -12.87 1.39 7.17
N ILE A 51 -13.26 0.30 7.77
CA ILE A 51 -12.53 -0.97 7.73
C ILE A 51 -13.49 -2.13 7.41
N GLY A 52 -12.95 -3.33 7.21
CA GLY A 52 -13.73 -4.56 7.17
C GLY A 52 -14.20 -4.98 8.55
N VAL A 53 -14.98 -6.04 8.60
CA VAL A 53 -15.44 -6.70 9.82
C VAL A 53 -14.37 -7.65 10.32
N GLY A 54 -14.15 -7.74 11.64
CA GLY A 54 -13.15 -8.64 12.21
C GLY A 54 -12.57 -8.15 13.52
N GLY A 55 -11.76 -9.01 14.16
CA GLY A 55 -11.17 -8.69 15.44
C GLY A 55 -10.03 -9.61 15.82
N HIS A 56 -9.59 -9.51 17.06
CA HIS A 56 -8.44 -10.26 17.56
C HIS A 56 -8.80 -11.72 17.88
N PHE A 57 -7.83 -12.61 17.68
CA PHE A 57 -7.96 -14.02 18.07
C PHE A 57 -8.16 -14.15 19.58
N GLU A 58 -9.08 -15.01 19.96
CA GLU A 58 -9.16 -15.54 21.30
C GLU A 58 -8.16 -16.70 21.49
N HIS A 59 -7.99 -17.10 22.75
CA HIS A 59 -7.02 -18.15 23.05
C HIS A 59 -7.36 -19.48 22.40
N GLY A 60 -6.52 -19.92 21.48
CA GLY A 60 -6.64 -21.21 20.80
C GLY A 60 -7.50 -21.20 19.55
N GLU A 61 -8.02 -20.06 19.13
CA GLU A 61 -8.76 -19.94 17.86
C GLU A 61 -7.88 -20.12 16.64
N SER A 62 -8.40 -20.77 15.62
CA SER A 62 -7.90 -20.69 14.25
C SER A 62 -8.35 -19.37 13.58
N PRO A 63 -7.72 -18.96 12.48
CA PRO A 63 -8.17 -17.80 11.71
C PRO A 63 -9.64 -17.88 11.29
N GLU A 64 -10.13 -19.07 10.93
CA GLU A 64 -11.52 -19.28 10.51
C GLU A 64 -12.50 -19.23 11.70
N GLU A 65 -12.11 -19.75 12.85
CA GLU A 65 -12.94 -19.66 14.07
C GLU A 65 -13.11 -18.20 14.51
N CYS A 66 -12.03 -17.44 14.54
CA CYS A 66 -12.08 -16.00 14.80
C CYS A 66 -12.93 -15.26 13.76
N LEU A 67 -12.72 -15.51 12.47
CA LEU A 67 -13.53 -14.93 11.39
C LEU A 67 -15.04 -15.14 11.62
N LEU A 68 -15.44 -16.38 11.87
CA LEU A 68 -16.84 -16.74 12.00
C LEU A 68 -17.48 -16.14 13.26
N ARG A 69 -16.73 -16.09 14.37
CA ARG A 69 -17.17 -15.47 15.62
C ARG A 69 -17.34 -13.96 15.45
N GLU A 70 -16.30 -13.26 14.99
CA GLU A 70 -16.30 -11.80 14.85
C GLU A 70 -17.38 -11.32 13.87
N VAL A 71 -17.49 -11.95 12.69
CA VAL A 71 -18.56 -11.62 11.74
C VAL A 71 -19.94 -11.81 12.38
N LYS A 72 -20.13 -12.88 13.17
CA LYS A 72 -21.41 -13.12 13.85
C LYS A 72 -21.69 -12.08 14.91
N GLU A 73 -20.71 -11.71 15.70
CA GLU A 73 -20.83 -10.76 16.80
C GLU A 73 -21.06 -9.33 16.30
N GLU A 74 -20.30 -8.89 15.27
CA GLU A 74 -20.40 -7.52 14.76
C GLU A 74 -21.58 -7.29 13.82
N THR A 75 -21.98 -8.31 13.04
CA THR A 75 -22.97 -8.11 11.97
C THR A 75 -24.29 -8.86 12.16
N GLY A 76 -24.31 -9.91 12.99
CA GLY A 76 -25.43 -10.86 13.09
C GLY A 76 -25.48 -11.87 11.95
N TYR A 77 -24.60 -11.75 10.95
CA TYR A 77 -24.54 -12.71 9.85
C TYR A 77 -23.77 -13.98 10.23
N THR A 78 -24.09 -15.07 9.55
CA THR A 78 -23.37 -16.33 9.61
C THR A 78 -22.86 -16.63 8.21
N LEU A 79 -21.54 -16.58 8.03
CA LEU A 79 -20.92 -16.86 6.74
C LEU A 79 -21.16 -18.32 6.33
N THR A 80 -21.43 -18.54 5.05
CA THR A 80 -21.57 -19.87 4.43
C THR A 80 -20.56 -20.10 3.32
N SER A 81 -19.91 -19.04 2.85
CA SER A 81 -18.78 -19.09 1.90
C SER A 81 -17.82 -17.94 2.18
N TRP A 82 -16.54 -18.24 2.21
CA TRP A 82 -15.45 -17.26 2.37
C TRP A 82 -14.18 -17.76 1.72
N LYS A 83 -13.27 -16.82 1.43
CA LYS A 83 -11.95 -17.11 0.84
C LYS A 83 -10.86 -16.42 1.65
N TYR A 84 -9.82 -17.15 2.06
CA TYR A 84 -8.62 -16.56 2.63
C TYR A 84 -7.77 -15.94 1.51
N ARG A 85 -7.68 -14.62 1.50
CA ARG A 85 -7.06 -13.84 0.42
C ARG A 85 -5.58 -13.56 0.66
N GLY A 86 -5.19 -13.38 1.90
CA GLY A 86 -3.81 -13.04 2.21
C GLY A 86 -3.57 -12.75 3.69
N ILE A 87 -2.32 -12.46 4.00
CA ILE A 87 -1.92 -11.96 5.31
C ILE A 87 -1.40 -10.53 5.17
N VAL A 88 -1.91 -9.62 6.00
CA VAL A 88 -1.43 -8.24 6.07
C VAL A 88 -0.64 -8.06 7.36
N THR A 89 0.63 -7.73 7.25
CA THR A 89 1.47 -7.35 8.39
C THR A 89 1.42 -5.83 8.54
N PHE A 90 0.68 -5.37 9.53
CA PHE A 90 0.55 -3.96 9.87
C PHE A 90 1.53 -3.59 10.97
N VAL A 91 2.38 -2.61 10.72
CA VAL A 91 3.35 -2.08 11.69
C VAL A 91 3.05 -0.60 11.91
N TYR A 92 2.85 -0.19 13.17
CA TYR A 92 2.56 1.19 13.50
C TYR A 92 3.57 1.71 14.55
N GLY A 93 4.42 2.62 14.12
CA GLY A 93 5.55 3.05 14.92
C GLY A 93 6.50 1.88 15.26
N GLU A 94 7.05 1.89 16.47
CA GLU A 94 7.95 0.84 16.96
C GLU A 94 7.25 -0.20 17.86
N ASP A 95 6.01 0.10 18.25
CA ASP A 95 5.36 -0.56 19.38
C ASP A 95 4.27 -1.57 18.98
N VAL A 96 3.65 -1.40 17.81
CA VAL A 96 2.50 -2.21 17.38
C VAL A 96 2.84 -3.00 16.14
N ILE A 97 2.70 -4.32 16.24
CA ILE A 97 2.76 -5.23 15.10
C ILE A 97 1.49 -6.08 15.13
N GLU A 98 0.74 -6.05 14.05
CA GLU A 98 -0.47 -6.82 13.89
C GLU A 98 -0.40 -7.66 12.62
N TYR A 99 -0.74 -8.95 12.74
CA TYR A 99 -0.85 -9.88 11.62
C TYR A 99 -2.34 -10.13 11.38
N MET A 100 -2.87 -9.55 10.31
CA MET A 100 -4.28 -9.65 9.95
C MET A 100 -4.48 -10.73 8.88
N SER A 101 -5.27 -11.74 9.19
CA SER A 101 -5.76 -12.73 8.23
C SER A 101 -6.87 -12.09 7.41
N LEU A 102 -6.62 -11.79 6.13
CA LEU A 102 -7.53 -11.09 5.23
C LEU A 102 -8.45 -12.08 4.50
N TYR A 103 -9.75 -11.86 4.62
CA TYR A 103 -10.78 -12.67 3.99
C TYR A 103 -11.72 -11.84 3.11
N THR A 104 -12.31 -12.49 2.12
CA THR A 104 -13.55 -12.05 1.46
C THR A 104 -14.62 -13.11 1.67
N ALA A 105 -15.90 -12.69 1.74
CA ALA A 105 -17.03 -13.59 1.88
C ALA A 105 -18.16 -13.15 0.96
N ASP A 106 -18.75 -14.08 0.22
CA ASP A 106 -19.76 -13.83 -0.82
C ASP A 106 -21.10 -14.50 -0.53
N ALA A 107 -21.18 -15.29 0.53
CA ALA A 107 -22.44 -15.94 0.94
C ALA A 107 -22.57 -15.98 2.47
N PHE A 108 -23.74 -15.58 2.94
CA PHE A 108 -24.08 -15.52 4.35
C PHE A 108 -25.57 -15.67 4.57
N THR A 109 -25.96 -15.95 5.83
CA THR A 109 -27.35 -16.03 6.29
C THR A 109 -27.52 -15.21 7.57
N GLY A 110 -28.75 -15.02 8.03
CA GLY A 110 -29.05 -14.27 9.26
C GLY A 110 -29.60 -12.89 8.96
N VAL A 111 -29.79 -12.11 10.01
CA VAL A 111 -30.29 -10.72 9.95
C VAL A 111 -29.27 -9.78 10.56
N PRO A 112 -29.12 -8.57 10.02
CA PRO A 112 -28.17 -7.61 10.56
C PRO A 112 -28.55 -7.17 11.97
N ILE A 113 -27.55 -6.89 12.79
CA ILE A 113 -27.68 -6.31 14.13
C ILE A 113 -26.95 -4.96 14.17
N GLU A 114 -27.21 -4.17 15.19
CA GLU A 114 -26.40 -2.98 15.49
C GLU A 114 -25.03 -3.43 15.99
N CYS A 115 -23.96 -2.81 15.45
CA CYS A 115 -22.58 -3.08 15.85
C CYS A 115 -22.16 -2.14 16.98
N ASP A 116 -21.64 -2.68 18.07
CA ASP A 116 -21.16 -1.90 19.22
C ASP A 116 -19.86 -1.09 18.92
N GLU A 117 -19.18 -1.38 17.83
CA GLU A 117 -17.92 -0.75 17.47
C GLU A 117 -18.05 0.43 16.49
N GLY A 118 -19.18 0.51 15.79
CA GLY A 118 -19.42 1.54 14.79
C GLY A 118 -20.70 1.36 13.99
N VAL A 119 -20.72 1.93 12.80
CA VAL A 119 -21.86 1.86 11.89
C VAL A 119 -21.49 0.97 10.70
N LEU A 120 -22.31 -0.04 10.44
CA LEU A 120 -22.18 -0.91 9.27
C LEU A 120 -22.93 -0.32 8.09
N GLU A 121 -22.28 -0.24 6.93
CA GLU A 121 -22.89 0.25 5.71
C GLU A 121 -22.42 -0.56 4.49
N TRP A 122 -23.36 -0.84 3.57
CA TRP A 122 -23.06 -1.42 2.27
C TRP A 122 -22.61 -0.34 1.30
N VAL A 123 -21.31 -0.32 0.99
CA VAL A 123 -20.69 0.68 0.12
C VAL A 123 -20.36 0.08 -1.25
N GLU A 124 -20.76 0.77 -2.32
CA GLU A 124 -20.40 0.39 -3.70
C GLU A 124 -18.87 0.30 -3.84
N LYS A 125 -18.36 -0.74 -4.52
CA LYS A 125 -16.91 -0.97 -4.68
C LYS A 125 -16.19 0.21 -5.32
N ASP A 126 -16.80 0.89 -6.27
CA ASP A 126 -16.23 2.07 -6.94
C ASP A 126 -16.14 3.32 -6.04
N ARG A 127 -16.95 3.36 -4.96
CA ARG A 127 -16.95 4.44 -3.98
C ARG A 127 -16.03 4.21 -2.77
N ILE A 128 -15.44 3.02 -2.63
CA ILE A 128 -14.51 2.71 -1.53
C ILE A 128 -13.35 3.71 -1.48
N LYS A 129 -12.87 4.16 -2.62
CA LYS A 129 -11.80 5.19 -2.73
C LYS A 129 -12.14 6.54 -2.10
N GLU A 130 -13.43 6.86 -1.92
CA GLU A 130 -13.93 8.11 -1.33
C GLU A 130 -13.90 8.07 0.20
N LEU A 131 -13.78 6.88 0.79
CA LEU A 131 -13.83 6.69 2.23
C LEU A 131 -12.51 7.09 2.91
N ASN A 132 -12.60 7.43 4.20
CA ASN A 132 -11.44 7.63 5.05
C ASN A 132 -10.81 6.30 5.44
N LEU A 133 -9.94 5.78 4.57
CA LEU A 133 -9.21 4.52 4.74
C LEU A 133 -7.79 4.77 5.25
N TRP A 134 -7.10 3.71 5.65
CA TRP A 134 -5.64 3.69 5.66
C TRP A 134 -5.13 3.63 4.20
N GLU A 135 -4.03 4.28 3.90
CA GLU A 135 -3.50 4.25 2.52
C GLU A 135 -3.11 2.83 2.07
N GLY A 136 -2.67 1.99 3.00
CA GLY A 136 -2.40 0.58 2.74
C GLY A 136 -3.65 -0.26 2.42
N ASP A 137 -4.83 0.14 2.92
CA ASP A 137 -6.07 -0.55 2.61
C ASP A 137 -6.40 -0.41 1.12
N ARG A 138 -6.08 0.73 0.51
CA ARG A 138 -6.22 0.96 -0.94
C ARG A 138 -5.37 -0.01 -1.76
N ILE A 139 -4.21 -0.43 -1.22
CA ILE A 139 -3.34 -1.43 -1.86
C ILE A 139 -4.04 -2.78 -1.88
N PHE A 140 -4.51 -3.27 -0.72
CA PHE A 140 -5.13 -4.58 -0.71
C PHE A 140 -6.51 -4.60 -1.40
N PHE A 141 -7.31 -3.51 -1.39
CA PHE A 141 -8.51 -3.45 -2.22
C PHE A 141 -8.18 -3.63 -3.71
N ARG A 142 -7.12 -2.97 -4.20
CA ARG A 142 -6.63 -3.20 -5.56
C ARG A 142 -6.23 -4.65 -5.80
N LEU A 143 -5.49 -5.26 -4.85
CA LEU A 143 -5.08 -6.66 -4.94
C LEU A 143 -6.26 -7.63 -4.89
N LEU A 144 -7.32 -7.33 -4.11
CA LEU A 144 -8.55 -8.12 -4.08
C LEU A 144 -9.28 -8.11 -5.43
N ASP A 145 -9.22 -7.01 -6.17
CA ASP A 145 -9.79 -6.89 -7.51
C ASP A 145 -8.93 -7.58 -8.58
N GLU A 146 -7.59 -7.49 -8.47
CA GLU A 146 -6.66 -7.89 -9.55
C GLU A 146 -6.14 -9.33 -9.41
N ARG A 147 -6.17 -9.92 -8.20
CA ARG A 147 -5.57 -11.21 -7.92
C ARG A 147 -6.56 -12.19 -7.30
N GLU A 148 -6.48 -13.43 -7.73
CA GLU A 148 -7.19 -14.56 -7.10
C GLU A 148 -6.30 -15.34 -6.13
N GLU A 149 -4.97 -15.24 -6.30
CA GLU A 149 -3.98 -15.95 -5.51
C GLU A 149 -3.79 -15.29 -4.14
N PHE A 150 -3.38 -16.11 -3.18
CA PHE A 150 -2.97 -15.64 -1.85
C PHE A 150 -1.78 -14.69 -1.95
N PHE A 151 -1.75 -13.67 -1.11
CA PHE A 151 -0.63 -12.71 -1.03
C PHE A 151 -0.23 -12.40 0.41
N SER A 152 1.02 -11.95 0.58
CA SER A 152 1.54 -11.37 1.80
C SER A 152 1.82 -9.89 1.59
N LEU A 153 1.14 -9.02 2.32
CA LEU A 153 1.32 -7.57 2.24
C LEU A 153 1.86 -7.03 3.56
N LYS A 154 3.00 -6.36 3.54
CA LYS A 154 3.54 -5.65 4.70
C LYS A 154 3.35 -4.15 4.53
N LEU A 155 2.82 -3.50 5.56
CA LEU A 155 2.55 -2.07 5.63
C LEU A 155 3.20 -1.50 6.89
N VAL A 156 4.01 -0.46 6.75
CA VAL A 156 4.67 0.21 7.88
C VAL A 156 4.26 1.67 7.90
N TYR A 157 3.70 2.08 9.04
CA TYR A 157 3.25 3.44 9.29
C TYR A 157 4.04 4.08 10.40
N ASN A 158 4.30 5.37 10.30
CA ASN A 158 4.78 6.16 11.42
C ASN A 158 3.64 6.58 12.37
N LYS A 159 4.00 7.22 13.49
CA LYS A 159 3.04 7.71 14.49
C LYS A 159 2.17 8.87 14.01
N SER A 160 2.42 9.40 12.83
CA SER A 160 1.60 10.43 12.16
C SER A 160 0.64 9.82 11.11
N ASN A 161 0.46 8.50 11.09
CA ASN A 161 -0.38 7.75 10.17
C ASN A 161 0.07 7.81 8.70
N VAL A 162 1.33 8.15 8.44
CA VAL A 162 1.90 8.17 7.09
C VAL A 162 2.47 6.79 6.77
N LEU A 163 2.15 6.25 5.60
CA LEU A 163 2.70 5.01 5.08
C LEU A 163 4.17 5.25 4.67
N GLU A 164 5.12 4.59 5.33
CA GLU A 164 6.56 4.74 5.08
C GLU A 164 7.15 3.59 4.28
N TYR A 165 6.51 2.43 4.32
CA TYR A 165 6.98 1.26 3.59
C TYR A 165 5.82 0.31 3.28
N ALA A 166 5.85 -0.26 2.09
CA ALA A 166 4.99 -1.35 1.67
C ALA A 166 5.80 -2.42 0.94
N ALA A 167 5.45 -3.69 1.12
CA ALA A 167 6.03 -4.80 0.38
C ALA A 167 4.97 -5.86 0.08
N LEU A 168 4.93 -6.32 -1.16
CA LEU A 168 4.05 -7.39 -1.64
C LEU A 168 4.88 -8.65 -1.90
N ASP A 169 4.50 -9.76 -1.25
CA ASP A 169 5.19 -11.05 -1.35
C ASP A 169 6.71 -10.95 -1.09
N GLY A 170 7.09 -10.04 -0.16
CA GLY A 170 8.48 -9.75 0.21
C GLY A 170 9.20 -8.77 -0.73
N ILE A 171 8.57 -8.31 -1.80
CA ILE A 171 9.15 -7.35 -2.75
C ILE A 171 8.70 -5.94 -2.36
N PRO A 172 9.63 -4.98 -2.11
CA PRO A 172 9.29 -3.59 -1.84
C PRO A 172 8.47 -2.96 -2.97
N MET A 173 7.48 -2.15 -2.59
CA MET A 173 6.63 -1.40 -3.51
C MET A 173 7.08 0.06 -3.57
N GLU A 174 6.98 0.69 -4.74
CA GLU A 174 7.26 2.12 -4.90
C GLU A 174 6.17 2.95 -4.21
N LEU A 175 6.59 3.91 -3.40
CA LEU A 175 5.72 4.85 -2.69
C LEU A 175 6.02 6.28 -3.15
N PHE A 176 5.00 7.10 -3.36
CA PHE A 176 5.13 8.48 -3.82
C PHE A 176 4.52 9.46 -2.84
N ASP A 177 5.20 10.58 -2.60
CA ASP A 177 4.57 11.74 -1.97
C ASP A 177 3.50 12.32 -2.90
N VAL A 178 2.27 12.43 -2.40
CA VAL A 178 1.22 13.19 -3.10
C VAL A 178 1.48 14.67 -2.91
N ILE A 179 1.49 15.42 -4.01
CA ILE A 179 1.78 16.85 -4.02
C ILE A 179 0.58 17.70 -4.44
N ASN A 180 0.55 18.93 -3.97
CA ASN A 180 -0.38 19.95 -4.43
C ASN A 180 0.02 20.52 -5.79
N PRO A 181 -0.88 21.24 -6.50
CA PRO A 181 -0.51 21.90 -7.76
C PRO A 181 0.63 22.92 -7.65
N ASP A 182 0.95 23.43 -6.48
CA ASP A 182 2.10 24.32 -6.26
C ASP A 182 3.42 23.57 -6.01
N GLY A 183 3.38 22.22 -5.94
CA GLY A 183 4.51 21.35 -5.66
C GLY A 183 4.75 21.04 -4.19
N SER A 184 3.98 21.61 -3.27
CA SER A 184 4.07 21.30 -1.84
C SER A 184 3.52 19.90 -1.55
N LYS A 185 4.17 19.18 -0.60
CA LYS A 185 3.69 17.86 -0.18
C LYS A 185 2.38 17.98 0.61
N THR A 186 1.43 17.09 0.35
CA THR A 186 0.16 17.02 1.09
C THR A 186 0.30 16.32 2.45
N GLY A 187 1.40 15.59 2.66
CA GLY A 187 1.60 14.69 3.79
C GLY A 187 1.01 13.29 3.58
N VAL A 188 0.37 13.04 2.44
CA VAL A 188 -0.13 11.73 2.04
C VAL A 188 0.91 11.03 1.18
N VAL A 189 1.14 9.74 1.45
CA VAL A 189 2.01 8.87 0.65
C VAL A 189 1.15 7.75 0.08
N LYS A 190 1.26 7.52 -1.23
CA LYS A 190 0.52 6.47 -1.94
C LYS A 190 1.47 5.50 -2.64
N GLU A 191 1.06 4.24 -2.71
CA GLU A 191 1.72 3.24 -3.55
C GLU A 191 1.47 3.59 -5.03
N ARG A 192 2.45 3.28 -5.89
CA ARG A 192 2.46 3.60 -7.32
C ARG A 192 1.17 3.24 -8.05
N GLY A 193 0.70 1.99 -7.94
CA GLY A 193 -0.50 1.53 -8.62
C GLY A 193 -1.76 2.26 -8.13
N VAL A 194 -1.84 2.55 -6.83
CA VAL A 194 -2.91 3.35 -6.23
C VAL A 194 -2.84 4.79 -6.72
N ALA A 195 -1.64 5.42 -6.70
CA ALA A 195 -1.44 6.79 -7.15
C ALA A 195 -1.87 7.00 -8.60
N HIS A 196 -1.48 6.06 -9.48
CA HIS A 196 -1.85 6.12 -10.91
C HIS A 196 -3.34 5.88 -11.13
N ARG A 197 -3.95 4.90 -10.45
CA ARG A 197 -5.39 4.60 -10.56
C ARG A 197 -6.27 5.77 -10.11
N GLU A 198 -5.86 6.45 -9.06
CA GLU A 198 -6.59 7.60 -8.51
C GLU A 198 -6.23 8.93 -9.17
N GLY A 199 -5.24 8.97 -10.05
CA GLY A 199 -4.75 10.20 -10.69
C GLY A 199 -4.10 11.15 -9.70
N ALA A 200 -3.45 10.63 -8.63
CA ALA A 200 -2.79 11.43 -7.62
C ALA A 200 -1.57 12.15 -8.20
N LEU A 201 -1.48 13.46 -7.99
CA LEU A 201 -0.34 14.25 -8.45
C LEU A 201 0.90 13.90 -7.63
N HIS A 202 1.97 13.49 -8.31
CA HIS A 202 3.24 13.10 -7.72
C HIS A 202 4.40 13.56 -8.59
N ALA A 203 5.62 13.56 -8.06
CA ALA A 203 6.79 14.04 -8.77
C ALA A 203 7.46 12.95 -9.60
N THR A 204 7.91 13.34 -10.79
CA THR A 204 8.83 12.56 -11.62
C THR A 204 10.04 13.41 -11.97
N VAL A 205 11.16 12.77 -12.25
CA VAL A 205 12.37 13.43 -12.71
C VAL A 205 12.66 13.04 -14.15
N HIS A 206 13.03 14.03 -14.96
CA HIS A 206 13.39 13.86 -16.36
C HIS A 206 14.80 14.41 -16.58
N THR A 207 15.73 13.56 -17.01
CA THR A 207 17.12 13.94 -17.25
C THR A 207 17.43 13.88 -18.74
N TRP A 208 17.90 15.00 -19.29
CA TRP A 208 18.36 15.13 -20.67
C TRP A 208 19.86 15.15 -20.73
N ILE A 209 20.46 14.17 -21.39
CA ILE A 209 21.90 14.13 -21.61
C ILE A 209 22.19 14.78 -22.95
N VAL A 210 23.01 15.82 -22.92
CA VAL A 210 23.37 16.59 -24.09
C VAL A 210 24.88 16.68 -24.27
N ARG A 211 25.35 16.74 -25.51
CA ARG A 211 26.75 17.04 -25.83
C ARG A 211 26.84 18.11 -26.94
N LYS A 212 27.84 18.97 -26.85
CA LYS A 212 28.13 19.91 -27.95
C LYS A 212 28.50 19.13 -29.21
N ASN A 213 28.01 19.59 -30.36
CA ASN A 213 28.36 19.05 -31.67
C ASN A 213 29.20 20.07 -32.49
N ASP A 214 29.79 19.60 -33.60
CA ASP A 214 30.66 20.41 -34.45
C ASP A 214 29.91 21.52 -35.24
N LYS A 215 28.55 21.53 -35.20
CA LYS A 215 27.68 22.47 -35.90
C LYS A 215 27.17 23.61 -35.03
N SER A 216 27.84 23.92 -33.93
CA SER A 216 27.46 24.94 -32.94
C SER A 216 26.10 24.66 -32.23
N GLY A 217 25.67 23.41 -32.19
CA GLY A 217 24.46 22.94 -31.51
C GLY A 217 24.77 21.87 -30.49
N TYR A 218 23.72 21.15 -30.14
CA TYR A 218 23.78 20.02 -29.20
C TYR A 218 23.16 18.79 -29.82
N ASP A 219 23.76 17.62 -29.59
CA ASP A 219 23.14 16.34 -29.76
C ASP A 219 22.46 15.95 -28.42
N VAL A 220 21.32 15.30 -28.49
CA VAL A 220 20.57 14.82 -27.33
C VAL A 220 20.55 13.30 -27.36
N LEU A 221 20.87 12.67 -26.24
CA LEU A 221 20.69 11.22 -26.07
C LEU A 221 19.20 10.92 -25.91
N LEU A 222 18.69 10.01 -26.71
CA LEU A 222 17.33 9.48 -26.57
C LEU A 222 17.40 8.00 -26.19
N GLN A 223 16.55 7.59 -25.25
CA GLN A 223 16.34 6.21 -24.91
C GLN A 223 15.28 5.58 -25.85
N LYS A 224 15.53 4.36 -26.34
CA LYS A 224 14.48 3.57 -26.97
C LYS A 224 13.88 2.61 -25.94
N ARG A 225 12.64 2.80 -25.59
CA ARG A 225 11.93 1.99 -24.60
C ARG A 225 11.90 0.52 -25.00
N SER A 226 12.09 -0.36 -24.02
CA SER A 226 11.97 -1.81 -24.22
C SER A 226 10.57 -2.17 -24.72
N LEU A 227 10.49 -3.20 -25.55
CA LEU A 227 9.21 -3.77 -25.98
C LEU A 227 8.43 -4.47 -24.86
N CYS A 228 9.07 -4.73 -23.71
CA CYS A 228 8.45 -5.32 -22.52
C CYS A 228 7.90 -4.27 -21.53
N LYS A 229 7.96 -2.97 -21.85
CA LYS A 229 7.39 -1.93 -20.99
C LYS A 229 5.88 -1.83 -21.19
N ASP A 230 5.15 -1.64 -20.09
CA ASP A 230 3.68 -1.56 -20.09
C ASP A 230 3.13 -0.34 -20.84
N SER A 231 3.91 0.76 -20.86
CA SER A 231 3.52 1.99 -21.56
C SER A 231 4.49 2.32 -22.69
N ASN A 232 3.94 2.67 -23.86
CA ASN A 232 4.67 3.12 -25.07
C ASN A 232 5.87 2.23 -25.44
N PRO A 233 5.72 0.89 -25.59
CA PRO A 233 6.83 0.01 -25.92
C PRO A 233 7.46 0.38 -27.27
N GLY A 234 8.80 0.38 -27.35
CA GLY A 234 9.55 0.67 -28.57
C GLY A 234 9.61 2.13 -29.01
N SER A 235 8.92 3.03 -28.31
CA SER A 235 8.97 4.48 -28.57
C SER A 235 10.29 5.09 -28.12
N TYR A 236 10.65 6.23 -28.71
CA TYR A 236 11.76 7.03 -28.18
C TYR A 236 11.27 7.87 -26.99
N ASP A 237 12.13 7.98 -26.01
CA ASP A 237 11.90 8.70 -24.76
C ASP A 237 13.13 9.56 -24.45
N ILE A 238 13.03 10.39 -23.41
CA ILE A 238 14.15 11.18 -22.88
C ILE A 238 15.31 10.28 -22.45
N SER A 239 16.44 10.87 -22.11
CA SER A 239 17.65 10.10 -21.80
C SER A 239 17.45 9.19 -20.60
N SER A 240 16.86 9.69 -19.52
CA SER A 240 16.48 8.93 -18.32
C SER A 240 15.29 9.60 -17.64
N ALA A 241 14.36 8.80 -17.11
CA ALA A 241 13.19 9.27 -16.41
C ALA A 241 12.72 8.27 -15.34
N GLY A 242 12.38 8.79 -14.18
CA GLY A 242 11.82 7.97 -13.12
C GLY A 242 10.93 8.74 -12.16
N HIS A 243 10.35 8.02 -11.22
CA HIS A 243 9.57 8.61 -10.16
C HIS A 243 10.46 9.07 -9.01
N VAL A 244 9.99 10.06 -8.28
CA VAL A 244 10.61 10.50 -7.02
C VAL A 244 9.95 9.70 -5.90
N ASP A 245 10.73 8.84 -5.24
CA ASP A 245 10.23 8.06 -4.12
C ASP A 245 9.85 8.95 -2.93
N ALA A 246 8.90 8.47 -2.12
CA ALA A 246 8.43 9.21 -0.97
C ALA A 246 9.59 9.51 0.00
N GLY A 247 9.77 10.79 0.33
CA GLY A 247 10.85 11.27 1.17
C GLY A 247 12.12 11.69 0.43
N ASP A 248 12.32 11.23 -0.80
CA ASP A 248 13.51 11.57 -1.59
C ASP A 248 13.48 13.01 -2.10
N LYS A 249 14.66 13.49 -2.48
CA LYS A 249 14.82 14.75 -3.21
C LYS A 249 14.89 14.48 -4.71
N ILE A 250 14.38 15.42 -5.50
CA ILE A 250 14.38 15.35 -6.96
C ILE A 250 15.77 15.05 -7.52
N LEU A 251 16.80 15.70 -6.99
CA LEU A 251 18.17 15.54 -7.47
C LEU A 251 18.74 14.15 -7.14
N GLU A 252 18.48 13.63 -5.94
CA GLU A 252 18.88 12.28 -5.53
C GLU A 252 18.22 11.22 -6.44
N SER A 253 16.93 11.40 -6.76
CA SER A 253 16.21 10.52 -7.70
C SER A 253 16.78 10.62 -9.11
N ALA A 254 17.16 11.82 -9.61
CA ALA A 254 17.80 11.97 -10.91
C ALA A 254 19.12 11.19 -11.02
N LEU A 255 19.95 11.28 -9.99
CA LEU A 255 21.23 10.56 -9.92
C LEU A 255 21.04 9.04 -9.83
N ARG A 256 20.03 8.60 -9.05
CA ARG A 256 19.66 7.19 -8.95
C ARG A 256 19.24 6.63 -10.33
N GLU A 257 18.30 7.30 -11.01
CA GLU A 257 17.80 6.87 -12.32
C GLU A 257 18.92 6.84 -13.40
N LEU A 258 19.81 7.83 -13.42
CA LEU A 258 20.97 7.83 -14.34
C LEU A 258 21.85 6.60 -14.14
N ARG A 259 22.09 6.22 -12.90
CA ARG A 259 22.88 5.04 -12.57
C ARG A 259 22.15 3.75 -12.92
N GLU A 260 20.87 3.65 -12.58
CA GLU A 260 20.09 2.41 -12.74
C GLU A 260 19.73 2.14 -14.21
N GLU A 261 19.33 3.17 -14.96
CA GLU A 261 18.92 2.99 -16.36
C GLU A 261 20.08 3.02 -17.35
N LEU A 262 21.11 3.82 -17.09
CA LEU A 262 22.18 4.09 -18.05
C LEU A 262 23.57 3.66 -17.55
N GLY A 263 23.73 3.30 -16.28
CA GLY A 263 25.03 2.98 -15.69
C GLY A 263 25.95 4.22 -15.56
N ILE A 264 25.37 5.43 -15.53
CA ILE A 264 26.14 6.67 -15.45
C ILE A 264 26.25 7.09 -13.99
N GLU A 265 27.49 7.17 -13.50
CA GLU A 265 27.82 7.73 -12.21
C GLU A 265 28.02 9.25 -12.37
N ALA A 266 26.98 10.01 -12.04
CA ALA A 266 26.98 11.46 -12.06
C ALA A 266 26.96 12.03 -10.63
N THR A 267 27.32 13.28 -10.47
CA THR A 267 27.24 14.05 -9.24
C THR A 267 26.26 15.22 -9.41
N GLU A 268 25.92 15.90 -8.32
CA GLU A 268 25.05 17.08 -8.37
C GLU A 268 25.63 18.18 -9.28
N ASP A 269 26.94 18.33 -9.32
CA ASP A 269 27.64 19.34 -10.15
C ASP A 269 27.53 19.07 -11.66
N ASP A 270 27.21 17.83 -12.05
CA ASP A 270 26.99 17.43 -13.45
C ASP A 270 25.59 17.76 -13.95
N LEU A 271 24.66 18.10 -13.04
CA LEU A 271 23.24 18.36 -13.35
C LEU A 271 22.93 19.86 -13.30
N THR A 272 22.11 20.31 -14.22
CA THR A 272 21.57 21.68 -14.23
C THR A 272 20.03 21.59 -14.29
N GLU A 273 19.36 22.18 -13.31
CA GLU A 273 17.91 22.29 -13.35
C GLU A 273 17.48 23.26 -14.45
N VAL A 274 16.61 22.79 -15.35
CA VAL A 274 16.09 23.58 -16.46
C VAL A 274 14.66 24.07 -16.25
N GLY A 275 13.93 23.48 -15.35
CA GLY A 275 12.57 23.90 -15.01
C GLY A 275 11.65 22.76 -14.59
N ILE A 276 10.40 23.11 -14.28
CA ILE A 276 9.33 22.19 -13.89
C ILE A 276 8.26 22.20 -14.96
N HIS A 277 7.90 21.01 -15.42
CA HIS A 277 6.76 20.79 -16.31
C HIS A 277 5.64 20.05 -15.55
N ARG A 278 4.40 20.45 -15.79
CA ARG A 278 3.22 19.74 -15.26
C ARG A 278 2.50 19.11 -16.43
N GLY A 279 2.27 17.80 -16.34
CA GLY A 279 1.55 17.03 -17.35
C GLY A 279 0.50 16.15 -16.69
N GLN A 280 -0.58 15.90 -17.42
CA GLN A 280 -1.53 14.85 -17.11
C GLN A 280 -1.49 13.88 -18.28
N PHE A 281 -1.31 12.61 -17.98
CA PHE A 281 -1.27 11.54 -18.98
C PHE A 281 -2.36 10.54 -18.64
N GLU A 282 -3.15 10.21 -19.65
CA GLU A 282 -4.05 9.06 -19.59
C GLU A 282 -3.31 7.87 -20.18
N ALA A 283 -2.97 6.90 -19.35
CA ALA A 283 -2.42 5.63 -19.83
C ALA A 283 -3.54 4.61 -19.93
N VAL A 284 -3.75 4.05 -21.11
CA VAL A 284 -4.59 2.86 -21.29
C VAL A 284 -3.71 1.66 -20.98
N PHE A 285 -3.91 1.06 -19.83
CA PHE A 285 -3.29 -0.22 -19.51
C PHE A 285 -4.07 -1.32 -20.23
N HIS A 286 -3.45 -1.98 -21.17
CA HIS A 286 -3.97 -3.21 -21.76
C HIS A 286 -3.55 -4.34 -20.82
N GLY A 287 -4.52 -4.81 -20.00
CA GLY A 287 -4.37 -6.00 -19.15
C GLY A 287 -4.38 -7.28 -19.97
#